data_ad99e78211ac6ae859ae5a49501e5622
#
_entry.id   ad99e78211ac6ae859ae5a49501e5622
#
_cell.length_a   1.000
_cell.length_b   1.000
_cell.length_c   1.000
_cell.angle_alpha   90.00
_cell.angle_beta   90.00
_cell.angle_gamma   90.00
#
_symmetry.space_group_name_H-M   'P 1'
#
loop_
_entity.id
_entity.type
_entity.pdbx_description
1 polymer ?
#
loop_
_entity_poly.entity_id
_entity_poly.type
_entity_poly.pdbx_seq_one_letter_code
_entity_poly.pdbx_strand_id
1 'polypeptide(L)' 'MDAKSESNDYMYFLKGIVHYRGNIEKGHYWSNIKIRGEWYDFNDNFVSKLDMQEYQNSTAFILVYEKIKINII' A
#
# COMPACT_ATOMS: atom_id res chain seq x y z
N MET A 1 24.49 -18.41 17.81
CA MET A 1 23.68 -17.35 17.52
C MET A 1 22.63 -17.15 18.55
N ASP A 2 22.32 -16.10 18.69
CA ASP A 2 21.45 -15.80 19.77
C ASP A 2 20.07 -15.52 19.25
N ALA A 3 19.19 -15.40 20.18
CA ALA A 3 17.80 -15.23 19.86
C ALA A 3 17.49 -13.91 19.19
N LYS A 4 18.46 -13.05 19.19
CA LYS A 4 18.19 -11.73 18.68
C LYS A 4 17.97 -11.69 17.20
N SER A 5 18.51 -12.66 16.49
CA SER A 5 18.28 -12.65 15.05
C SER A 5 16.81 -12.85 14.74
N GLU A 6 16.08 -13.52 15.62
CA GLU A 6 14.66 -13.74 15.38
C GLU A 6 13.86 -12.46 15.52
N SER A 7 14.25 -11.61 16.45
CA SER A 7 13.48 -10.40 16.70
C SER A 7 13.63 -9.38 15.59
N ASN A 8 14.57 -9.62 14.66
CA ASN A 8 14.81 -8.69 13.57
C ASN A 8 14.25 -9.17 12.25
N ASP A 9 13.50 -10.26 12.28
CA ASP A 9 12.93 -10.81 11.05
C ASP A 9 11.55 -10.22 10.83
N TYR A 10 11.44 -9.42 9.80
CA TYR A 10 10.19 -8.75 9.48
C TYR A 10 9.88 -8.93 8.00
N MET A 11 8.60 -8.89 7.69
CA MET A 11 8.15 -8.82 6.31
C MET A 11 7.31 -7.56 6.14
N TYR A 12 7.37 -7.00 4.95
CA TYR A 12 6.64 -5.79 4.64
C TYR A 12 5.66 -6.08 3.53
N PHE A 13 4.43 -5.69 3.75
CA PHE A 13 3.37 -5.90 2.77
C PHE A 13 2.77 -4.56 2.39
N LEU A 14 2.59 -4.33 1.11
CA LEU A 14 2.00 -3.09 0.64
C LEU A 14 0.54 -3.05 1.05
N LYS A 15 0.15 -1.99 1.73
CA LYS A 15 -1.21 -1.83 2.24
C LYS A 15 -1.94 -0.68 1.60
N GLY A 16 -1.21 0.28 1.11
CA GLY A 16 -1.85 1.45 0.55
C GLY A 16 -0.94 2.19 -0.40
N ILE A 17 -1.56 2.88 -1.32
CA ILE A 17 -0.87 3.70 -2.29
C ILE A 17 -1.63 5.00 -2.41
N VAL A 18 -0.94 6.11 -2.24
CA VAL A 18 -1.51 7.41 -2.52
C VAL A 18 -1.02 7.82 -3.89
N HIS A 19 -1.94 8.13 -4.76
CA HIS A 19 -1.63 8.56 -6.12
C HIS A 19 -1.79 10.05 -6.24
N TYR A 20 -1.05 10.61 -7.17
CA TYR A 20 -1.17 12.02 -7.50
C TYR A 20 -0.99 12.19 -8.99
N ARG A 21 -1.81 13.02 -9.58
CA ARG A 21 -1.66 13.41 -10.99
C ARG A 21 -1.91 14.89 -11.09
N GLY A 22 -1.01 15.60 -11.77
CA GLY A 22 -1.16 17.03 -11.93
C GLY A 22 0.15 17.75 -11.73
N ASN A 23 0.04 19.05 -11.43
CA ASN A 23 1.21 19.86 -11.18
C ASN A 23 1.03 20.60 -9.85
N ILE A 24 1.93 21.53 -9.55
CA ILE A 24 1.92 22.21 -8.27
C ILE A 24 0.61 22.97 -8.04
N GLU A 25 0.05 23.55 -9.10
CA GLU A 25 -1.12 24.38 -8.97
C GLU A 25 -2.42 23.61 -9.01
N LYS A 26 -2.48 22.56 -9.82
CA LYS A 26 -3.68 21.76 -9.98
C LYS A 26 -3.32 20.31 -10.02
N GLY A 27 -3.92 19.56 -9.14
CA GLY A 27 -3.67 18.13 -9.10
C GLY A 27 -4.82 17.41 -8.43
N HIS A 28 -4.75 16.11 -8.51
CA HIS A 28 -5.77 15.25 -7.97
C HIS A 28 -5.12 14.08 -7.24
N TYR A 29 -5.54 13.86 -6.00
CA TYR A 29 -5.10 12.73 -5.20
C TYR A 29 -6.19 11.70 -5.10
N TRP A 30 -5.80 10.45 -5.10
CA TRP A 30 -6.71 9.35 -4.76
C TRP A 30 -5.86 8.26 -4.13
N SER A 31 -6.51 7.25 -3.57
CA SER A 31 -5.75 6.21 -2.89
C SER A 31 -6.29 4.84 -3.22
N ASN A 32 -5.39 3.88 -3.16
CA ASN A 32 -5.74 2.47 -3.22
C ASN A 32 -5.38 1.87 -1.87
N ILE A 33 -6.30 1.13 -1.29
CA ILE A 33 -6.11 0.58 0.05
C ILE A 33 -6.48 -0.88 0.03
N LYS A 34 -5.64 -1.68 0.67
CA LYS A 34 -5.88 -3.11 0.80
C LYS A 34 -6.65 -3.37 2.09
N ILE A 35 -7.82 -3.97 1.94
CA ILE A 35 -8.69 -4.29 3.07
C ILE A 35 -9.03 -5.75 2.97
N ARG A 36 -8.67 -6.53 3.99
CA ARG A 36 -8.97 -7.95 4.04
C ARG A 36 -8.51 -8.69 2.78
N GLY A 37 -7.31 -8.35 2.34
CA GLY A 37 -6.72 -9.04 1.20
C GLY A 37 -7.14 -8.55 -0.16
N GLU A 38 -8.03 -7.56 -0.22
CA GLU A 38 -8.50 -7.06 -1.51
C GLU A 38 -8.25 -5.57 -1.61
N TRP A 39 -7.99 -5.13 -2.82
CA TRP A 39 -7.67 -3.73 -3.08
C TRP A 39 -8.91 -2.96 -3.49
N TYR A 40 -9.00 -1.73 -2.98
CA TYR A 40 -10.10 -0.82 -3.28
C TYR A 40 -9.56 0.53 -3.69
N ASP A 41 -10.24 1.16 -4.62
CA ASP A 41 -9.92 2.49 -5.10
C ASP A 41 -10.82 3.49 -4.41
N PHE A 42 -10.20 4.46 -3.74
CA PHE A 42 -10.92 5.53 -3.05
C PHE A 42 -10.65 6.83 -3.79
N ASN A 43 -11.65 7.27 -4.52
CA ASN A 43 -11.50 8.45 -5.36
C ASN A 43 -12.67 9.37 -5.07
N ASP A 44 -12.41 10.45 -4.31
CA ASP A 44 -13.44 11.36 -3.85
C ASP A 44 -14.52 10.60 -3.08
N ASN A 45 -15.76 10.64 -3.55
CA ASN A 45 -16.86 9.96 -2.88
C ASN A 45 -17.10 8.56 -3.41
N PHE A 46 -16.23 8.08 -4.27
CA PHE A 46 -16.43 6.78 -4.91
C PHE A 46 -15.46 5.76 -4.38
N VAL A 47 -15.97 4.57 -4.07
CA VAL A 47 -15.15 3.44 -3.65
C VAL A 47 -15.48 2.30 -4.58
N SER A 48 -14.45 1.71 -5.19
CA SER A 48 -14.66 0.58 -6.08
C SER A 48 -13.58 -0.46 -5.84
N LYS A 49 -13.93 -1.70 -6.13
CA LYS A 49 -12.97 -2.78 -5.98
C LYS A 49 -12.00 -2.73 -7.15
N LEU A 50 -10.73 -2.93 -6.87
CA LEU A 50 -9.67 -2.80 -7.84
C LEU A 50 -9.09 -4.16 -8.15
N ASP A 51 -8.93 -4.46 -9.44
CA ASP A 51 -8.26 -5.66 -9.88
C ASP A 51 -6.77 -5.39 -9.92
N MET A 52 -6.01 -6.09 -9.12
CA MET A 52 -4.58 -5.85 -9.03
C MET A 52 -3.84 -6.14 -10.31
N GLN A 53 -4.42 -6.91 -11.20
CA GLN A 53 -3.78 -7.13 -12.50
C GLN A 53 -3.76 -5.86 -13.33
N GLU A 54 -4.63 -4.92 -13.01
CA GLU A 54 -4.67 -3.64 -13.69
C GLU A 54 -3.90 -2.57 -12.95
N TYR A 55 -3.22 -2.94 -11.90
CA TYR A 55 -2.51 -1.99 -11.09
C TYR A 55 -1.40 -1.31 -11.87
N GLN A 56 -1.34 0.01 -11.78
CA GLN A 56 -0.28 0.80 -12.37
C GLN A 56 0.27 1.71 -11.31
N ASN A 57 1.59 1.74 -11.21
CA ASN A 57 2.22 2.56 -10.19
C ASN A 57 2.80 3.85 -10.74
N SER A 58 2.49 4.21 -11.99
CA SER A 58 3.05 5.39 -12.61
C SER A 58 2.64 6.68 -11.92
N THR A 59 1.53 6.66 -11.19
CA THR A 59 1.05 7.82 -10.45
C THR A 59 1.28 7.69 -8.96
N ALA A 60 1.96 6.65 -8.52
CA ALA A 60 2.18 6.44 -7.10
C ALA A 60 3.05 7.55 -6.54
N PHE A 61 2.58 8.17 -5.47
CA PHE A 61 3.24 9.26 -4.80
C PHE A 61 3.75 8.85 -3.42
N ILE A 62 2.93 8.08 -2.69
CA ILE A 62 3.28 7.56 -1.38
C ILE A 62 2.91 6.10 -1.34
N LEU A 63 3.81 5.28 -0.83
CA LEU A 63 3.55 3.85 -0.63
C LEU A 63 3.52 3.60 0.87
N VAL A 64 2.50 2.86 1.31
CA VAL A 64 2.32 2.54 2.72
C VAL A 64 2.44 1.03 2.88
N TYR A 65 3.34 0.61 3.75
CA TYR A 65 3.60 -0.81 4.00
C TYR A 65 3.22 -1.15 5.42
N GLU A 66 2.74 -2.37 5.58
CA GLU A 66 2.54 -2.96 6.90
C GLU A 66 3.74 -3.82 7.23
N LYS A 67 4.29 -3.60 8.41
CA LYS A 67 5.43 -4.36 8.90
C LYS A 67 4.92 -5.48 9.80
N ILE A 68 5.26 -6.70 9.47
CA ILE A 68 4.83 -7.86 10.23
C ILE A 68 6.04 -8.60 10.72
N LYS A 69 6.06 -8.88 12.02
CA LYS A 69 7.13 -9.65 12.60
C LYS A 69 6.90 -11.13 12.33
N ILE A 70 7.95 -11.80 11.87
CA ILE A 70 7.88 -13.21 11.61
C ILE A 70 8.23 -13.96 12.89
N ASN A 71 7.32 -14.82 13.32
CA ASN A 71 7.56 -15.67 14.47
C ASN A 71 7.88 -17.05 13.98
N ILE A 72 9.08 -17.49 14.29
CA ILE A 72 9.51 -18.85 13.95
C ILE A 72 9.54 -19.65 15.22
N ILE A 73 8.81 -20.71 15.23
CA ILE A 73 8.71 -21.56 16.42
C ILE A 73 9.44 -22.85 16.18
#